data_24584ce0f87d59044a60db5ba8d3124d
#
_entry.id   24584ce0f87d59044a60db5ba8d3124d
#
_cell.length_a   1.000
_cell.length_b   1.000
_cell.length_c   1.000
_cell.angle_alpha   90.00
_cell.angle_beta   90.00
_cell.angle_gamma   90.00
#
_symmetry.space_group_name_H-M   'P 1'
#
loop_
_entity.id
_entity.type
_entity.pdbx_description
1 polymer ?
#
loop_
_entity_poly.entity_id
_entity_poly.type
_entity_poly.pdbx_seq_one_letter_code
_entity_poly.pdbx_strand_id
1 'polypeptide(L)'
;MAQWPGSLSQCLGAYAGVRGCASRLWEVLTRIDLRGRDIDPRNLLPRARIDVSQAVEQIRPLVDGVREHGVEAVKEATHRLDGVDLAALRVPAEAIKEAEQALEPEVRAALLEVIARTRKVHADQRRSDHTTQVVPGGTVTERWLPVSRVGLYVPGGLAVYPSTVVMNVVPAQAAGVPSLVIVSPPQKATGLPDARVLAACALLGVDEVYAVGGAQAVAMLAYGTRGTADPERELPAHDDCAPVDLITGPGNLWVTAAKRLVRGVVGIDAEAGPTEIAILADDTADPAHVAADLISQAEHDPMAASVLVTDSPALADAVDAELAVRVARTKHSERVATALGGPQSATVLVGDLAQGLRVVDAYAAEHLEIQTRDAREWAMRVRNAGAVFVGAYAPVSLGDYCAGSNHVLPTAGCARHSSGLSVQSFLRGIHVVEYTADALRDVAHHVVALANAEDLPAHGEAVTARFEGGAA
;
A
#
# COMPACT_ATOMS: atom_id res chain seq x y z
N MET A 1 16.74 28.92 14.15
CA MET A 1 17.87 28.10 13.67
C MET A 1 18.05 26.93 14.64
N ALA A 2 17.36 25.82 14.40
CA ALA A 2 17.57 24.57 15.13
C ALA A 2 18.19 23.60 14.15
N GLN A 3 19.42 23.21 14.40
CA GLN A 3 20.15 22.21 13.64
C GLN A 3 19.48 20.84 13.79
N TRP A 4 19.15 20.20 12.69
CA TRP A 4 18.73 18.80 12.65
C TRP A 4 19.93 17.92 13.01
N PRO A 5 19.80 16.96 13.93
CA PRO A 5 20.88 16.03 14.23
C PRO A 5 20.92 14.91 13.19
N GLY A 6 22.05 14.79 12.51
CA GLY A 6 22.61 13.51 12.16
C GLY A 6 22.16 12.83 10.89
N SER A 7 23.14 12.68 10.00
CA SER A 7 23.21 11.72 8.91
C SER A 7 22.81 10.29 9.35
N LEU A 8 22.38 9.47 8.40
CA LEU A 8 22.07 8.02 8.49
C LEU A 8 23.05 7.18 9.35
N SER A 9 24.24 7.69 9.65
CA SER A 9 25.25 7.01 10.48
C SER A 9 24.93 6.98 11.99
N GLN A 10 23.96 7.75 12.48
CA GLN A 10 23.65 7.79 13.92
C GLN A 10 22.60 6.76 14.36
N CYS A 11 21.84 6.17 13.44
CA CYS A 11 20.93 5.05 13.76
C CYS A 11 21.65 3.70 13.91
N LEU A 12 22.88 3.57 13.44
CA LEU A 12 23.68 2.33 13.54
C LEU A 12 24.45 2.20 14.86
N GLY A 13 24.45 3.22 15.72
CA GLY A 13 25.26 3.26 16.95
C GLY A 13 24.68 2.54 18.18
N ALA A 14 23.46 2.04 18.15
CA ALA A 14 22.80 1.47 19.34
C ALA A 14 22.91 -0.06 19.49
N TYR A 15 23.59 -0.77 18.59
CA TYR A 15 23.68 -2.23 18.60
C TYR A 15 25.09 -2.81 18.75
N ALA A 16 26.04 -2.04 19.29
CA ALA A 16 27.38 -2.55 19.60
C ALA A 16 27.46 -3.05 21.05
N GLY A 17 26.86 -4.19 21.35
CA GLY A 17 26.93 -4.71 22.71
C GLY A 17 26.39 -6.10 22.97
N VAL A 18 26.71 -7.11 22.12
CA VAL A 18 26.75 -8.52 22.56
C VAL A 18 27.79 -9.28 21.73
N ARG A 19 29.05 -9.22 22.17
CA ARG A 19 30.04 -10.22 21.78
C ARG A 19 30.18 -11.20 22.93
N GLY A 20 29.76 -12.45 22.72
CA GLY A 20 30.04 -13.52 23.68
C GLY A 20 29.16 -14.72 23.45
N CYS A 21 29.47 -15.60 22.52
CA CYS A 21 29.62 -17.04 22.69
C CYS A 21 29.82 -17.75 21.35
N ALA A 22 31.03 -18.15 21.07
CA ALA A 22 31.33 -19.06 19.97
C ALA A 22 30.83 -20.46 20.36
N SER A 23 29.67 -20.89 19.83
CA SER A 23 29.21 -22.26 19.61
C SER A 23 27.69 -22.39 19.35
N ARG A 24 27.10 -21.53 18.53
CA ARG A 24 25.82 -21.84 17.87
C ARG A 24 26.00 -21.67 16.38
N LEU A 25 26.24 -22.79 15.74
CA LEU A 25 26.24 -22.90 14.29
C LEU A 25 24.83 -22.65 13.76
N TRP A 26 24.62 -21.52 13.05
CA TRP A 26 23.71 -21.36 11.93
C TRP A 26 22.19 -21.36 12.20
N GLU A 27 21.70 -20.68 13.21
CA GLU A 27 20.34 -20.17 13.21
C GLU A 27 20.34 -18.79 12.53
N VAL A 28 19.91 -18.71 11.29
CA VAL A 28 19.80 -17.43 10.55
C VAL A 28 18.57 -16.69 11.05
N LEU A 29 17.46 -17.41 11.31
CA LEU A 29 16.21 -16.88 11.87
C LEU A 29 16.09 -17.26 13.36
N THR A 30 15.66 -16.30 14.18
CA THR A 30 15.31 -16.58 15.58
C THR A 30 14.16 -17.57 15.64
N ARG A 31 14.24 -18.58 16.52
CA ARG A 31 13.19 -19.60 16.68
C ARG A 31 12.23 -19.26 17.80
N ILE A 32 10.93 -19.34 17.51
CA ILE A 32 9.83 -19.18 18.46
C ILE A 32 9.07 -20.50 18.53
N ASP A 33 9.09 -21.19 19.67
CA ASP A 33 8.40 -22.46 19.83
C ASP A 33 7.02 -22.26 20.48
N LEU A 34 5.96 -22.49 19.72
CA LEU A 34 4.56 -22.41 20.14
C LEU A 34 3.91 -23.79 20.30
N ARG A 35 4.63 -24.88 20.10
CA ARG A 35 4.11 -26.25 20.23
C ARG A 35 3.58 -26.48 21.65
N GLY A 36 2.39 -27.06 21.73
CA GLY A 36 1.72 -27.34 23.02
C GLY A 36 1.28 -26.11 23.81
N ARG A 37 1.37 -24.91 23.22
CA ARG A 37 0.89 -23.67 23.86
C ARG A 37 -0.47 -23.27 23.28
N ASP A 38 -1.46 -23.12 24.16
CA ASP A 38 -2.77 -22.55 23.82
C ASP A 38 -2.82 -21.08 24.27
N ILE A 39 -2.12 -20.23 23.54
CA ILE A 39 -1.98 -18.80 23.83
C ILE A 39 -2.30 -17.99 22.57
N ASP A 40 -2.77 -16.75 22.77
CA ASP A 40 -2.91 -15.79 21.68
C ASP A 40 -1.50 -15.45 21.13
N PRO A 41 -1.18 -15.81 19.89
CA PRO A 41 0.15 -15.63 19.35
C PRO A 41 0.48 -14.15 19.07
N ARG A 42 -0.49 -13.24 19.00
CA ARG A 42 -0.31 -11.86 18.55
C ARG A 42 0.82 -11.09 19.25
N ASN A 43 1.01 -11.33 20.53
CA ASN A 43 2.05 -10.65 21.32
C ASN A 43 3.44 -11.31 21.22
N LEU A 44 3.52 -12.48 20.60
CA LEU A 44 4.76 -13.28 20.49
C LEU A 44 5.33 -13.26 19.08
N LEU A 45 4.52 -12.85 18.09
CA LEU A 45 4.93 -12.86 16.70
C LEU A 45 5.89 -11.70 16.41
N PRO A 46 6.96 -11.98 15.65
CA PRO A 46 7.94 -10.99 15.29
C PRO A 46 7.32 -9.97 14.32
N ARG A 47 7.59 -8.70 14.56
CA ARG A 47 7.14 -7.64 13.66
C ARG A 47 8.03 -6.41 13.81
N ALA A 48 8.33 -5.76 12.71
CA ALA A 48 8.99 -4.47 12.74
C ALA A 48 8.13 -3.44 13.47
N ARG A 49 8.71 -2.78 14.47
CA ARG A 49 8.04 -1.70 15.21
C ARG A 49 8.47 -0.36 14.64
N ILE A 50 7.53 0.36 14.05
CA ILE A 50 7.72 1.73 13.57
C ILE A 50 6.82 2.65 14.36
N ASP A 51 7.40 3.70 14.94
CA ASP A 51 6.64 4.77 15.58
C ASP A 51 6.24 5.83 14.55
N VAL A 52 5.14 5.57 13.85
CA VAL A 52 4.57 6.52 12.89
C VAL A 52 4.13 7.80 13.58
N SER A 53 3.76 7.76 14.86
CA SER A 53 3.28 8.94 15.60
C SER A 53 4.41 9.95 15.81
N GLN A 54 5.61 9.47 16.15
CA GLN A 54 6.79 10.32 16.24
C GLN A 54 7.16 10.93 14.89
N ALA A 55 7.11 10.13 13.81
CA ALA A 55 7.38 10.62 12.46
C ALA A 55 6.37 11.68 12.01
N VAL A 56 5.09 11.54 12.38
CA VAL A 56 4.03 12.52 12.10
C VAL A 56 4.40 13.89 12.70
N GLU A 57 4.81 13.93 13.97
CA GLU A 57 5.18 15.21 14.59
C GLU A 57 6.42 15.85 13.95
N GLN A 58 7.37 15.04 13.50
CA GLN A 58 8.59 15.54 12.85
C GLN A 58 8.33 16.15 11.46
N ILE A 59 7.38 15.59 10.69
CA ILE A 59 7.10 16.09 9.33
C ILE A 59 5.97 17.11 9.28
N ARG A 60 5.22 17.31 10.36
CA ARG A 60 4.12 18.29 10.41
C ARG A 60 4.54 19.67 9.90
N PRO A 61 5.67 20.26 10.34
CA PRO A 61 6.09 21.59 9.84
C PRO A 61 6.34 21.63 8.32
N LEU A 62 6.80 20.51 7.74
CA LEU A 62 6.98 20.40 6.30
C LEU A 62 5.63 20.37 5.58
N VAL A 63 4.70 19.56 6.06
CA VAL A 63 3.36 19.42 5.46
C VAL A 63 2.57 20.73 5.57
N ASP A 64 2.63 21.39 6.72
CA ASP A 64 2.01 22.70 6.92
C ASP A 64 2.66 23.77 6.05
N GLY A 65 4.00 23.75 5.89
CA GLY A 65 4.73 24.65 5.00
C GLY A 65 4.30 24.50 3.54
N VAL A 66 4.12 23.28 3.05
CA VAL A 66 3.61 23.04 1.69
C VAL A 66 2.17 23.53 1.55
N ARG A 67 1.32 23.29 2.54
CA ARG A 67 -0.05 23.80 2.57
C ARG A 67 -0.09 25.33 2.48
N GLU A 68 0.80 26.03 3.17
CA GLU A 68 0.80 27.49 3.27
C GLU A 68 1.50 28.15 2.06
N HIS A 69 2.67 27.65 1.68
CA HIS A 69 3.56 28.29 0.71
C HIS A 69 3.62 27.57 -0.66
N GLY A 70 2.99 26.41 -0.80
CA GLY A 70 2.86 25.69 -2.06
C GLY A 70 4.20 25.30 -2.70
N VAL A 71 4.40 25.72 -3.95
CA VAL A 71 5.54 25.32 -4.80
C VAL A 71 6.90 25.64 -4.19
N GLU A 72 7.07 26.77 -3.51
CA GLU A 72 8.33 27.15 -2.86
C GLU A 72 8.72 26.15 -1.79
N ALA A 73 7.77 25.79 -0.91
CA ALA A 73 8.02 24.82 0.14
C ALA A 73 8.32 23.42 -0.41
N VAL A 74 7.68 23.04 -1.52
CA VAL A 74 7.99 21.76 -2.21
C VAL A 74 9.40 21.77 -2.77
N LYS A 75 9.82 22.85 -3.45
CA LYS A 75 11.18 22.97 -4.03
C LYS A 75 12.23 23.02 -2.94
N GLU A 76 12.01 23.81 -1.86
CA GLU A 76 12.91 23.88 -0.71
C GLU A 76 13.06 22.50 -0.02
N ALA A 77 11.96 21.80 0.20
CA ALA A 77 12.00 20.46 0.79
C ALA A 77 12.75 19.46 -0.09
N THR A 78 12.54 19.51 -1.41
CA THR A 78 13.24 18.64 -2.36
C THR A 78 14.75 18.95 -2.41
N HIS A 79 15.12 20.22 -2.43
CA HIS A 79 16.54 20.62 -2.30
C HIS A 79 17.16 20.05 -1.03
N ARG A 80 16.51 20.26 0.12
CA ARG A 80 17.04 19.86 1.41
C ARG A 80 17.12 18.35 1.61
N LEU A 81 16.10 17.59 1.18
CA LEU A 81 15.94 16.16 1.46
C LEU A 81 16.50 15.26 0.35
N ASP A 82 16.30 15.65 -0.89
CA ASP A 82 16.74 14.86 -2.05
C ASP A 82 18.07 15.38 -2.63
N GLY A 83 18.47 16.61 -2.27
CA GLY A 83 19.68 17.28 -2.77
C GLY A 83 19.60 17.63 -4.24
N VAL A 84 18.41 18.01 -4.72
CA VAL A 84 18.13 18.37 -6.12
C VAL A 84 17.46 19.74 -6.18
N ASP A 85 18.01 20.65 -7.01
CA ASP A 85 17.40 21.93 -7.35
C ASP A 85 16.47 21.75 -8.56
N LEU A 86 15.17 21.83 -8.33
CA LEU A 86 14.17 21.67 -9.37
C LEU A 86 13.87 23.00 -10.05
N ALA A 87 14.17 23.10 -11.34
CA ALA A 87 13.73 24.22 -12.19
C ALA A 87 12.20 24.19 -12.38
N ALA A 88 11.63 23.00 -12.56
CA ALA A 88 10.21 22.74 -12.70
C ALA A 88 9.82 21.49 -11.90
N LEU A 89 8.60 21.45 -11.35
CA LEU A 89 8.10 20.25 -10.65
C LEU A 89 7.64 19.19 -11.66
N ARG A 90 6.93 19.60 -12.73
CA ARG A 90 6.39 18.71 -13.75
C ARG A 90 7.48 18.24 -14.71
N VAL A 91 7.49 16.95 -14.96
CA VAL A 91 8.37 16.31 -15.94
C VAL A 91 7.93 16.72 -17.35
N PRO A 92 8.84 17.17 -18.22
CA PRO A 92 8.51 17.48 -19.62
C PRO A 92 7.98 16.24 -20.35
N ALA A 93 6.97 16.42 -21.20
CA ALA A 93 6.38 15.32 -21.98
C ALA A 93 7.42 14.63 -22.89
N GLU A 94 8.36 15.41 -23.42
CA GLU A 94 9.47 14.90 -24.24
C GLU A 94 10.35 13.91 -23.44
N ALA A 95 10.64 14.21 -22.17
CA ALA A 95 11.46 13.34 -21.34
C ALA A 95 10.75 11.98 -21.06
N ILE A 96 9.43 12.00 -20.91
CA ILE A 96 8.61 10.78 -20.76
C ILE A 96 8.68 9.94 -22.05
N LYS A 97 8.56 10.57 -23.19
CA LYS A 97 8.63 9.92 -24.51
C LYS A 97 10.03 9.38 -24.80
N GLU A 98 11.07 10.14 -24.51
CA GLU A 98 12.46 9.71 -24.66
C GLU A 98 12.79 8.52 -23.77
N ALA A 99 12.28 8.51 -22.54
CA ALA A 99 12.43 7.39 -21.62
C ALA A 99 11.79 6.11 -22.16
N GLU A 100 10.61 6.18 -22.78
CA GLU A 100 9.98 5.02 -23.43
C GLU A 100 10.82 4.50 -24.61
N GLN A 101 11.34 5.40 -25.43
CA GLN A 101 12.15 5.04 -26.60
C GLN A 101 13.51 4.43 -26.22
N ALA A 102 14.10 4.89 -25.12
CA ALA A 102 15.36 4.40 -24.61
C ALA A 102 15.25 3.12 -23.76
N LEU A 103 14.02 2.66 -23.46
CA LEU A 103 13.81 1.49 -22.63
C LEU A 103 14.32 0.22 -23.31
N GLU A 104 15.11 -0.56 -22.58
CA GLU A 104 15.64 -1.86 -23.04
C GLU A 104 14.49 -2.77 -23.52
N PRO A 105 14.63 -3.42 -24.68
CA PRO A 105 13.54 -4.22 -25.28
C PRO A 105 12.99 -5.32 -24.35
N GLU A 106 13.84 -5.95 -23.55
CA GLU A 106 13.45 -6.98 -22.61
C GLU A 106 12.61 -6.41 -21.46
N VAL A 107 13.01 -5.26 -20.90
CA VAL A 107 12.26 -4.56 -19.84
C VAL A 107 10.93 -4.07 -20.39
N ARG A 108 10.92 -3.54 -21.63
CA ARG A 108 9.69 -3.12 -22.30
C ARG A 108 8.71 -4.29 -22.48
N ALA A 109 9.20 -5.44 -22.93
CA ALA A 109 8.37 -6.64 -23.09
C ALA A 109 7.81 -7.12 -21.73
N ALA A 110 8.63 -7.12 -20.68
CA ALA A 110 8.20 -7.46 -19.33
C ALA A 110 7.11 -6.51 -18.81
N LEU A 111 7.29 -5.20 -18.95
CA LEU A 111 6.28 -4.22 -18.53
C LEU A 111 4.96 -4.38 -19.28
N LEU A 112 5.00 -4.64 -20.59
CA LEU A 112 3.79 -4.91 -21.37
C LEU A 112 3.05 -6.17 -20.91
N GLU A 113 3.79 -7.23 -20.54
CA GLU A 113 3.20 -8.45 -19.99
C GLU A 113 2.55 -8.18 -18.61
N VAL A 114 3.23 -7.45 -17.72
CA VAL A 114 2.66 -7.04 -16.42
C VAL A 114 1.38 -6.24 -16.64
N ILE A 115 1.41 -5.23 -17.54
CA ILE A 115 0.25 -4.40 -17.86
C ILE A 115 -0.92 -5.25 -18.37
N ALA A 116 -0.65 -6.18 -19.28
CA ALA A 116 -1.68 -7.02 -19.87
C ALA A 116 -2.36 -7.92 -18.82
N ARG A 117 -1.57 -8.59 -17.98
CA ARG A 117 -2.10 -9.47 -16.90
C ARG A 117 -2.86 -8.68 -15.85
N THR A 118 -2.30 -7.55 -15.40
CA THR A 118 -2.92 -6.69 -14.39
C THR A 118 -4.24 -6.11 -14.91
N ARG A 119 -4.29 -5.65 -16.16
CA ARG A 119 -5.53 -5.19 -16.81
C ARG A 119 -6.61 -6.26 -16.83
N LYS A 120 -6.25 -7.50 -17.14
CA LYS A 120 -7.20 -8.62 -17.20
C LYS A 120 -7.86 -8.86 -15.83
N VAL A 121 -7.07 -8.94 -14.76
CA VAL A 121 -7.60 -9.19 -13.42
C VAL A 121 -8.42 -8.01 -12.91
N HIS A 122 -7.92 -6.77 -13.10
CA HIS A 122 -8.61 -5.58 -12.59
C HIS A 122 -9.88 -5.24 -13.39
N ALA A 123 -9.98 -5.61 -14.66
CA ALA A 123 -11.23 -5.47 -15.41
C ALA A 123 -12.39 -6.24 -14.77
N ASP A 124 -12.12 -7.44 -14.26
CA ASP A 124 -13.12 -8.30 -13.60
C ASP A 124 -13.53 -7.82 -12.20
N GLN A 125 -12.75 -6.87 -11.61
CA GLN A 125 -13.04 -6.32 -10.28
C GLN A 125 -14.06 -5.18 -10.30
N ARG A 126 -14.39 -4.62 -11.46
CA ARG A 126 -15.27 -3.45 -11.53
C ARG A 126 -16.69 -3.81 -11.10
N ARG A 127 -17.23 -3.04 -10.16
CA ARG A 127 -18.64 -3.17 -9.72
C ARG A 127 -19.57 -2.51 -10.72
N SER A 128 -20.79 -3.08 -10.85
CA SER A 128 -21.93 -2.49 -11.54
C SER A 128 -22.91 -1.88 -10.56
N ASP A 129 -23.68 -0.89 -11.01
CA ASP A 129 -24.77 -0.32 -10.25
C ASP A 129 -25.81 -1.42 -9.96
N HIS A 130 -26.43 -1.35 -8.76
CA HIS A 130 -27.43 -2.30 -8.31
C HIS A 130 -28.63 -1.57 -7.71
N THR A 131 -29.83 -1.90 -8.20
CA THR A 131 -31.08 -1.35 -7.69
C THR A 131 -31.81 -2.39 -6.85
N THR A 132 -32.13 -2.04 -5.62
CA THR A 132 -32.98 -2.82 -4.73
C THR A 132 -34.37 -2.17 -4.68
N GLN A 133 -35.40 -2.91 -5.03
CA GLN A 133 -36.79 -2.53 -4.78
C GLN A 133 -37.11 -2.83 -3.31
N VAL A 134 -37.23 -1.77 -2.50
CA VAL A 134 -37.51 -1.89 -1.06
C VAL A 134 -38.98 -2.21 -0.85
N VAL A 135 -39.86 -1.47 -1.55
CA VAL A 135 -41.30 -1.65 -1.59
C VAL A 135 -41.84 -1.28 -2.98
N PRO A 136 -43.05 -1.64 -3.35
CA PRO A 136 -43.63 -1.12 -4.58
C PRO A 136 -43.61 0.41 -4.61
N GLY A 137 -42.96 0.99 -5.62
CA GLY A 137 -42.78 2.43 -5.75
C GLY A 137 -41.67 3.05 -4.91
N GLY A 138 -40.87 2.22 -4.19
CA GLY A 138 -39.68 2.66 -3.44
C GLY A 138 -38.44 1.87 -3.84
N THR A 139 -37.41 2.54 -4.34
CA THR A 139 -36.14 1.92 -4.74
C THR A 139 -34.94 2.61 -4.13
N VAL A 140 -33.85 1.86 -3.93
CA VAL A 140 -32.52 2.36 -3.60
C VAL A 140 -31.55 1.80 -4.61
N THR A 141 -30.89 2.66 -5.37
CA THR A 141 -29.86 2.30 -6.33
C THR A 141 -28.49 2.64 -5.75
N GLU A 142 -27.62 1.67 -5.57
CA GLU A 142 -26.21 1.88 -5.28
C GLU A 142 -25.47 2.10 -6.61
N ARG A 143 -24.98 3.33 -6.82
CA ARG A 143 -24.19 3.71 -7.99
C ARG A 143 -22.71 3.73 -7.66
N TRP A 144 -21.90 3.10 -8.49
CA TRP A 144 -20.44 3.06 -8.34
C TRP A 144 -19.76 4.06 -9.27
N LEU A 145 -19.21 5.13 -8.69
CA LEU A 145 -18.57 6.22 -9.42
C LEU A 145 -17.08 6.30 -9.05
N PRO A 146 -16.18 6.51 -10.03
CA PRO A 146 -14.77 6.74 -9.73
C PRO A 146 -14.59 8.06 -8.97
N VAL A 147 -13.52 8.16 -8.20
CA VAL A 147 -13.02 9.45 -7.71
C VAL A 147 -12.53 10.27 -8.91
N SER A 148 -12.54 11.61 -8.79
CA SER A 148 -12.29 12.47 -9.94
C SER A 148 -10.81 12.61 -10.27
N ARG A 149 -9.94 12.64 -9.26
CA ARG A 149 -8.50 12.82 -9.45
C ARG A 149 -7.71 12.04 -8.41
N VAL A 150 -6.67 11.31 -8.86
CA VAL A 150 -5.87 10.43 -7.99
C VAL A 150 -4.38 10.77 -8.13
N GLY A 151 -3.73 10.91 -6.99
CA GLY A 151 -2.28 11.02 -6.89
C GLY A 151 -1.65 9.65 -6.60
N LEU A 152 -0.73 9.24 -7.45
CA LEU A 152 -0.06 7.95 -7.41
C LEU A 152 1.40 8.16 -6.99
N TYR A 153 1.75 7.72 -5.79
CA TYR A 153 3.11 7.80 -5.28
C TYR A 153 3.93 6.59 -5.74
N VAL A 154 5.04 6.85 -6.42
CA VAL A 154 5.99 5.83 -6.88
C VAL A 154 7.33 6.03 -6.18
N PRO A 155 7.79 5.07 -5.36
CA PRO A 155 9.08 5.18 -4.68
C PRO A 155 10.27 5.19 -5.66
N GLY A 156 11.36 5.84 -5.27
CA GLY A 156 12.59 5.91 -6.06
C GLY A 156 13.83 6.05 -5.18
N GLY A 157 13.87 5.36 -4.03
CA GLY A 157 14.96 5.41 -3.05
C GLY A 157 16.03 4.34 -3.28
N LEU A 158 16.05 3.30 -2.42
CA LEU A 158 17.01 2.19 -2.48
C LEU A 158 16.87 1.33 -3.74
N ALA A 159 15.67 1.26 -4.29
CA ALA A 159 15.35 0.59 -5.55
C ALA A 159 14.36 1.44 -6.36
N VAL A 160 14.28 1.15 -7.64
CA VAL A 160 13.35 1.79 -8.58
C VAL A 160 12.28 0.78 -8.95
N TYR A 161 11.01 1.20 -8.86
CA TYR A 161 9.86 0.31 -9.00
C TYR A 161 8.95 0.73 -10.17
N PRO A 162 9.32 0.48 -11.45
CA PRO A 162 8.44 0.74 -12.58
C PRO A 162 7.15 -0.11 -12.52
N SER A 163 7.20 -1.29 -11.88
CA SER A 163 6.02 -2.12 -11.59
C SER A 163 4.99 -1.39 -10.72
N THR A 164 5.41 -0.56 -9.77
CA THR A 164 4.50 0.21 -8.90
C THR A 164 3.68 1.23 -9.72
N VAL A 165 4.21 1.74 -10.84
CA VAL A 165 3.42 2.55 -11.78
C VAL A 165 2.25 1.72 -12.31
N VAL A 166 2.53 0.51 -12.79
CA VAL A 166 1.50 -0.40 -13.33
C VAL A 166 0.45 -0.72 -12.26
N MET A 167 0.90 -1.09 -11.05
CA MET A 167 0.01 -1.50 -9.96
C MET A 167 -0.90 -0.38 -9.44
N ASN A 168 -0.51 0.87 -9.61
CA ASN A 168 -1.34 2.03 -9.25
C ASN A 168 -2.23 2.48 -10.42
N VAL A 169 -1.65 2.61 -11.63
CA VAL A 169 -2.36 3.17 -12.79
C VAL A 169 -3.43 2.24 -13.32
N VAL A 170 -3.13 0.94 -13.47
CA VAL A 170 -4.06 -0.01 -14.09
C VAL A 170 -5.39 -0.12 -13.35
N PRO A 171 -5.45 -0.32 -12.01
CA PRO A 171 -6.73 -0.36 -11.31
C PRO A 171 -7.46 0.99 -11.33
N ALA A 172 -6.75 2.12 -11.30
CA ALA A 172 -7.35 3.45 -11.42
C ALA A 172 -7.99 3.65 -12.81
N GLN A 173 -7.30 3.25 -13.90
CA GLN A 173 -7.86 3.27 -15.25
C GLN A 173 -9.04 2.30 -15.38
N ALA A 174 -8.98 1.10 -14.81
CA ALA A 174 -10.07 0.13 -14.81
C ALA A 174 -11.30 0.65 -14.04
N ALA A 175 -11.11 1.42 -12.97
CA ALA A 175 -12.18 2.10 -12.27
C ALA A 175 -12.82 3.23 -13.11
N GLY A 176 -12.10 3.76 -14.09
CA GLY A 176 -12.53 4.89 -14.92
C GLY A 176 -12.19 6.25 -14.30
N VAL A 177 -11.12 6.34 -13.50
CA VAL A 177 -10.63 7.61 -12.96
C VAL A 177 -10.22 8.54 -14.11
N PRO A 178 -10.78 9.75 -14.21
CA PRO A 178 -10.51 10.62 -15.36
C PRO A 178 -9.18 11.38 -15.30
N SER A 179 -8.60 11.56 -14.08
CA SER A 179 -7.36 12.32 -13.91
C SER A 179 -6.39 11.57 -12.99
N LEU A 180 -5.20 11.29 -13.50
CA LEU A 180 -4.12 10.58 -12.80
C LEU A 180 -2.88 11.46 -12.74
N VAL A 181 -2.29 11.57 -11.56
CA VAL A 181 -1.05 12.31 -11.30
C VAL A 181 -0.04 11.35 -10.69
N ILE A 182 1.14 11.27 -11.24
CA ILE A 182 2.24 10.49 -10.69
C ILE A 182 3.26 11.42 -10.04
N VAL A 183 3.70 11.06 -8.84
CA VAL A 183 4.84 11.68 -8.17
C VAL A 183 5.92 10.63 -7.92
N SER A 184 7.17 10.98 -8.21
CA SER A 184 8.32 10.11 -7.94
C SER A 184 9.56 10.97 -7.67
N PRO A 185 10.44 10.57 -6.73
CA PRO A 185 11.63 11.37 -6.39
C PRO A 185 12.55 11.58 -7.59
N PRO A 186 13.14 12.78 -7.72
CA PRO A 186 14.13 13.07 -8.76
C PRO A 186 15.44 12.34 -8.48
N GLN A 187 16.11 11.86 -9.52
CA GLN A 187 17.47 11.35 -9.48
C GLN A 187 18.46 12.53 -9.44
N LYS A 188 19.47 12.48 -8.59
CA LYS A 188 20.48 13.56 -8.45
C LYS A 188 21.18 13.93 -9.75
N ALA A 189 21.38 12.96 -10.63
CA ALA A 189 22.11 13.17 -11.89
C ALA A 189 21.28 13.91 -12.94
N THR A 190 19.96 13.80 -12.92
CA THR A 190 19.09 14.29 -13.99
C THR A 190 18.07 15.32 -13.52
N GLY A 191 17.75 15.36 -12.24
CA GLY A 191 16.63 16.15 -11.70
C GLY A 191 15.25 15.59 -12.10
N LEU A 192 15.21 14.42 -12.75
CA LEU A 192 13.99 13.74 -13.20
C LEU A 192 13.83 12.41 -12.45
N PRO A 193 12.61 11.85 -12.34
CA PRO A 193 12.42 10.47 -11.92
C PRO A 193 13.22 9.49 -12.78
N ASP A 194 13.46 8.29 -12.27
CA ASP A 194 14.17 7.26 -13.04
C ASP A 194 13.50 6.99 -14.39
N ALA A 195 14.31 6.85 -15.45
CA ALA A 195 13.83 6.68 -16.81
C ALA A 195 12.87 5.47 -16.97
N ARG A 196 13.06 4.40 -16.20
CA ARG A 196 12.17 3.21 -16.24
C ARG A 196 10.78 3.53 -15.66
N VAL A 197 10.70 4.40 -14.64
CA VAL A 197 9.42 4.91 -14.12
C VAL A 197 8.72 5.76 -15.15
N LEU A 198 9.45 6.68 -15.79
CA LEU A 198 8.90 7.53 -16.86
C LEU A 198 8.43 6.70 -18.06
N ALA A 199 9.19 5.68 -18.45
CA ALA A 199 8.80 4.76 -19.53
C ALA A 199 7.52 3.98 -19.19
N ALA A 200 7.36 3.52 -17.94
CA ALA A 200 6.13 2.88 -17.49
C ALA A 200 4.92 3.85 -17.54
N CYS A 201 5.13 5.12 -17.19
CA CYS A 201 4.10 6.16 -17.33
C CYS A 201 3.68 6.33 -18.81
N ALA A 202 4.65 6.41 -19.74
CA ALA A 202 4.39 6.50 -21.17
C ALA A 202 3.59 5.29 -21.70
N LEU A 203 4.01 4.06 -21.35
CA LEU A 203 3.32 2.81 -21.75
C LEU A 203 1.87 2.75 -21.26
N LEU A 204 1.54 3.45 -20.18
CA LEU A 204 0.21 3.52 -19.60
C LEU A 204 -0.57 4.78 -20.01
N GLY A 205 0.04 5.69 -20.78
CA GLY A 205 -0.58 6.92 -21.25
C GLY A 205 -0.79 7.96 -20.16
N VAL A 206 0.10 8.00 -19.15
CA VAL A 206 0.08 9.01 -18.08
C VAL A 206 1.20 10.02 -18.35
N ASP A 207 0.82 11.28 -18.58
CA ASP A 207 1.71 12.38 -18.91
C ASP A 207 1.81 13.44 -17.79
N GLU A 208 0.96 13.38 -16.78
CA GLU A 208 1.04 14.25 -15.62
C GLU A 208 1.91 13.62 -14.54
N VAL A 209 3.23 13.88 -14.63
CA VAL A 209 4.26 13.34 -13.74
C VAL A 209 5.05 14.48 -13.11
N TYR A 210 5.28 14.42 -11.81
CA TYR A 210 6.07 15.40 -11.06
C TYR A 210 7.31 14.76 -10.45
N ALA A 211 8.45 15.45 -10.56
CA ALA A 211 9.74 15.04 -9.99
C ALA A 211 9.84 15.41 -8.51
N VAL A 212 8.92 14.89 -7.71
CA VAL A 212 8.83 15.18 -6.26
C VAL A 212 8.65 13.87 -5.50
N GLY A 213 9.43 13.66 -4.45
CA GLY A 213 9.35 12.48 -3.57
C GLY A 213 8.97 12.85 -2.12
N GLY A 214 9.06 11.87 -1.23
CA GLY A 214 8.93 12.08 0.22
C GLY A 214 7.59 12.64 0.71
N ALA A 215 7.61 13.19 1.91
CA ALA A 215 6.44 13.79 2.55
C ALA A 215 5.93 15.03 1.81
N GLN A 216 6.83 15.79 1.16
CA GLN A 216 6.48 16.98 0.37
C GLN A 216 5.63 16.62 -0.86
N ALA A 217 5.85 15.45 -1.48
CA ALA A 217 5.02 14.97 -2.58
C ALA A 217 3.59 14.67 -2.13
N VAL A 218 3.44 14.01 -0.97
CA VAL A 218 2.12 13.72 -0.37
C VAL A 218 1.38 15.01 -0.01
N ALA A 219 2.08 15.98 0.59
CA ALA A 219 1.51 17.28 0.91
C ALA A 219 1.10 18.05 -0.36
N MET A 220 1.95 18.03 -1.41
CA MET A 220 1.64 18.62 -2.70
C MET A 220 0.38 18.01 -3.33
N LEU A 221 0.25 16.69 -3.31
CA LEU A 221 -0.94 16.01 -3.82
C LEU A 221 -2.20 16.37 -3.02
N ALA A 222 -2.08 16.54 -1.70
CA ALA A 222 -3.22 16.83 -0.84
C ALA A 222 -3.71 18.29 -0.95
N TYR A 223 -2.78 19.25 -1.06
CA TYR A 223 -3.10 20.69 -0.97
C TYR A 223 -2.88 21.45 -2.29
N GLY A 224 -2.26 20.81 -3.29
CA GLY A 224 -1.80 21.48 -4.50
C GLY A 224 -0.53 22.31 -4.29
N THR A 225 -0.16 23.08 -5.31
CA THR A 225 1.08 23.89 -5.33
C THR A 225 0.85 25.39 -5.19
N ARG A 226 -0.40 25.87 -5.14
CA ARG A 226 -0.67 27.33 -5.04
C ARG A 226 -0.41 27.89 -3.65
N GLY A 227 -0.65 27.10 -2.60
CA GLY A 227 -0.56 27.52 -1.21
C GLY A 227 -1.78 28.35 -0.73
N THR A 228 -2.02 28.35 0.58
CA THR A 228 -3.14 29.11 1.19
C THR A 228 -2.76 30.56 1.51
N ALA A 229 -1.47 30.89 1.49
CA ALA A 229 -1.02 32.27 1.70
C ALA A 229 -1.39 33.20 0.53
N ASP A 230 -1.44 32.65 -0.69
CA ASP A 230 -1.87 33.36 -1.89
C ASP A 230 -2.64 32.41 -2.83
N PRO A 231 -3.93 32.13 -2.54
CA PRO A 231 -4.69 31.12 -3.27
C PRO A 231 -5.03 31.49 -4.72
N GLU A 232 -4.96 32.79 -5.04
CA GLU A 232 -5.21 33.29 -6.42
C GLU A 232 -3.93 33.41 -7.23
N ARG A 233 -2.80 32.99 -6.69
CA ARG A 233 -1.51 33.01 -7.36
C ARG A 233 -1.55 32.24 -8.66
N GLU A 234 -1.11 32.90 -9.74
CA GLU A 234 -0.84 32.23 -11.02
C GLU A 234 0.54 31.54 -10.98
N LEU A 235 0.54 30.25 -11.28
CA LEU A 235 1.76 29.47 -11.42
C LEU A 235 1.99 29.09 -12.89
N PRO A 236 3.27 28.98 -13.31
CA PRO A 236 3.58 28.35 -14.58
C PRO A 236 3.02 26.93 -14.63
N ALA A 237 2.54 26.47 -15.78
CA ALA A 237 1.93 25.16 -15.95
C ALA A 237 2.83 23.98 -15.48
N HIS A 238 4.16 24.16 -15.53
CA HIS A 238 5.13 23.15 -15.07
C HIS A 238 5.32 23.12 -13.54
N ASP A 239 4.76 24.07 -12.82
CA ASP A 239 4.78 24.13 -11.36
C ASP A 239 3.36 24.03 -10.75
N ASP A 240 2.32 24.08 -11.56
CA ASP A 240 0.91 24.01 -11.10
C ASP A 240 0.46 22.54 -10.99
N CYS A 241 0.15 22.13 -9.79
CA CYS A 241 -0.47 20.84 -9.49
C CYS A 241 -1.74 21.09 -8.69
N ALA A 242 -2.89 20.73 -9.22
CA ALA A 242 -4.14 20.77 -8.49
C ALA A 242 -4.21 19.65 -7.44
N PRO A 243 -4.88 19.85 -6.29
CA PRO A 243 -5.06 18.80 -5.29
C PRO A 243 -5.83 17.61 -5.84
N VAL A 244 -5.65 16.45 -5.21
CA VAL A 244 -6.29 15.20 -5.59
C VAL A 244 -7.34 14.76 -4.55
N ASP A 245 -8.23 13.83 -4.93
CA ASP A 245 -9.24 13.29 -4.03
C ASP A 245 -8.72 12.07 -3.26
N LEU A 246 -7.74 11.34 -3.82
CA LEU A 246 -7.18 10.12 -3.26
C LEU A 246 -5.69 10.03 -3.56
N ILE A 247 -4.89 9.62 -2.56
CA ILE A 247 -3.46 9.32 -2.72
C ILE A 247 -3.24 7.83 -2.50
N THR A 248 -2.59 7.16 -3.48
CA THR A 248 -2.24 5.74 -3.40
C THR A 248 -0.75 5.51 -3.65
N GLY A 249 -0.27 4.34 -3.32
CA GLY A 249 1.09 3.89 -3.56
C GLY A 249 1.91 3.68 -2.28
N PRO A 250 2.87 2.75 -2.31
CA PRO A 250 3.73 2.44 -1.17
C PRO A 250 4.76 3.54 -0.94
N GLY A 251 5.25 3.66 0.28
CA GLY A 251 6.30 4.62 0.61
C GLY A 251 6.99 4.29 1.92
N ASN A 252 8.06 5.01 2.22
CA ASN A 252 8.77 4.87 3.48
C ASN A 252 7.99 5.48 4.66
N LEU A 253 8.55 5.38 5.87
CA LEU A 253 7.97 5.93 7.11
C LEU A 253 7.46 7.39 6.96
N TRP A 254 8.22 8.24 6.26
CA TRP A 254 7.87 9.67 6.10
C TRP A 254 6.67 9.87 5.18
N VAL A 255 6.57 9.07 4.12
CA VAL A 255 5.41 9.04 3.21
C VAL A 255 4.17 8.54 3.95
N THR A 256 4.31 7.49 4.74
CA THR A 256 3.23 6.94 5.59
C THR A 256 2.75 7.97 6.62
N ALA A 257 3.68 8.65 7.29
CA ALA A 257 3.36 9.70 8.25
C ALA A 257 2.66 10.89 7.58
N ALA A 258 3.09 11.26 6.36
CA ALA A 258 2.43 12.33 5.59
C ALA A 258 1.02 11.91 5.16
N LYS A 259 0.81 10.69 4.66
CA LYS A 259 -0.53 10.16 4.37
C LYS A 259 -1.45 10.21 5.58
N ARG A 260 -0.95 9.83 6.77
CA ARG A 260 -1.71 9.92 8.04
C ARG A 260 -2.12 11.37 8.35
N LEU A 261 -1.21 12.34 8.16
CA LEU A 261 -1.47 13.75 8.43
C LEU A 261 -2.55 14.34 7.52
N VAL A 262 -2.54 13.99 6.24
CA VAL A 262 -3.47 14.54 5.25
C VAL A 262 -4.80 13.77 5.19
N ARG A 263 -4.91 12.64 5.90
CA ARG A 263 -6.14 11.85 5.97
C ARG A 263 -7.29 12.69 6.54
N GLY A 264 -8.38 12.78 5.81
CA GLY A 264 -9.52 13.63 6.14
C GLY A 264 -9.61 14.90 5.28
N VAL A 265 -8.48 15.33 4.69
CA VAL A 265 -8.44 16.32 3.60
C VAL A 265 -8.54 15.57 2.26
N VAL A 266 -7.77 14.50 2.13
CA VAL A 266 -7.72 13.63 0.96
C VAL A 266 -7.85 12.17 1.41
N GLY A 267 -8.44 11.30 0.58
CA GLY A 267 -8.44 9.86 0.82
C GLY A 267 -7.02 9.28 0.70
N ILE A 268 -6.76 8.18 1.40
CA ILE A 268 -5.54 7.39 1.25
C ILE A 268 -5.87 5.92 1.08
N ASP A 269 -5.01 5.17 0.40
CA ASP A 269 -5.13 3.70 0.27
C ASP A 269 -4.91 2.99 1.59
N ALA A 270 -3.71 3.12 2.15
CA ALA A 270 -3.31 2.50 3.42
C ALA A 270 -2.13 3.27 4.05
N GLU A 271 -1.89 3.01 5.34
CA GLU A 271 -0.67 3.36 6.04
C GLU A 271 0.27 2.15 5.93
N ALA A 272 1.24 2.22 5.02
CA ALA A 272 2.20 1.15 4.82
C ALA A 272 3.30 1.16 5.90
N GLY A 273 3.57 -0.01 6.49
CA GLY A 273 4.77 -0.29 7.27
C GLY A 273 5.86 -0.94 6.40
N PRO A 274 6.92 -1.50 7.00
CA PRO A 274 7.87 -2.35 6.30
C PRO A 274 7.17 -3.54 5.67
N THR A 275 7.67 -3.96 4.53
CA THR A 275 7.15 -5.14 3.84
C THR A 275 7.38 -6.42 4.64
N GLU A 276 6.49 -7.40 4.52
CA GLU A 276 6.52 -8.61 5.32
C GLU A 276 5.99 -9.82 4.56
N ILE A 277 6.65 -10.97 4.77
CA ILE A 277 6.18 -12.28 4.31
C ILE A 277 5.96 -13.21 5.51
N ALA A 278 4.91 -14.02 5.45
CA ALA A 278 4.77 -15.23 6.24
C ALA A 278 4.64 -16.44 5.29
N ILE A 279 5.33 -17.53 5.60
CA ILE A 279 5.24 -18.80 4.87
C ILE A 279 4.73 -19.85 5.83
N LEU A 280 3.55 -20.45 5.55
CA LEU A 280 3.05 -21.63 6.25
C LEU A 280 3.46 -22.87 5.45
N ALA A 281 4.32 -23.71 6.02
CA ALA A 281 4.89 -24.85 5.35
C ALA A 281 4.87 -26.11 6.21
N ASP A 282 4.64 -27.27 5.58
CA ASP A 282 4.79 -28.59 6.19
C ASP A 282 6.06 -29.32 5.72
N ASP A 283 6.24 -30.56 6.11
CA ASP A 283 7.40 -31.39 5.75
C ASP A 283 7.52 -31.69 4.25
N THR A 284 6.53 -31.36 3.43
CA THR A 284 6.55 -31.56 1.98
C THR A 284 7.07 -30.36 1.20
N ALA A 285 7.26 -29.21 1.87
CA ALA A 285 7.82 -28.02 1.24
C ALA A 285 9.30 -28.21 0.86
N ASP A 286 9.69 -27.65 -0.27
CA ASP A 286 11.10 -27.60 -0.66
C ASP A 286 11.81 -26.49 0.12
N PRO A 287 12.82 -26.80 0.96
CA PRO A 287 13.53 -25.80 1.73
C PRO A 287 14.24 -24.75 0.88
N ALA A 288 14.62 -25.10 -0.35
CA ALA A 288 15.25 -24.17 -1.29
C ALA A 288 14.26 -23.11 -1.80
N HIS A 289 12.98 -23.48 -2.02
CA HIS A 289 11.92 -22.54 -2.38
C HIS A 289 11.64 -21.60 -1.22
N VAL A 290 11.37 -22.14 -0.03
CA VAL A 290 11.09 -21.37 1.18
C VAL A 290 12.22 -20.37 1.47
N ALA A 291 13.48 -20.82 1.43
CA ALA A 291 14.62 -19.93 1.65
C ALA A 291 14.75 -18.83 0.59
N ALA A 292 14.47 -19.15 -0.69
CA ALA A 292 14.51 -18.16 -1.77
C ALA A 292 13.45 -17.07 -1.58
N ASP A 293 12.22 -17.43 -1.16
CA ASP A 293 11.13 -16.49 -0.96
C ASP A 293 11.34 -15.62 0.29
N LEU A 294 11.88 -16.17 1.38
CA LEU A 294 12.30 -15.41 2.56
C LEU A 294 13.40 -14.37 2.20
N ILE A 295 14.35 -14.73 1.33
CA ILE A 295 15.41 -13.83 0.86
C ILE A 295 14.85 -12.77 -0.07
N SER A 296 13.95 -13.11 -1.00
CA SER A 296 13.35 -12.15 -1.92
C SER A 296 12.61 -11.04 -1.15
N GLN A 297 11.98 -11.39 -0.04
CA GLN A 297 11.37 -10.41 0.86
C GLN A 297 12.40 -9.57 1.61
N ALA A 298 13.44 -10.22 2.14
CA ALA A 298 14.49 -9.57 2.94
C ALA A 298 15.34 -8.57 2.14
N GLU A 299 15.40 -8.69 0.82
CA GLU A 299 16.20 -7.78 -0.02
C GLU A 299 15.53 -6.41 -0.25
N HIS A 300 14.23 -6.23 0.08
CA HIS A 300 13.56 -4.96 -0.08
C HIS A 300 14.11 -3.89 0.86
N ASP A 301 14.25 -4.21 2.16
CA ASP A 301 14.65 -3.24 3.19
C ASP A 301 15.26 -3.96 4.40
N PRO A 302 16.21 -3.36 5.14
CA PRO A 302 16.72 -3.93 6.39
C PRO A 302 15.66 -4.22 7.46
N MET A 303 14.51 -3.53 7.40
CA MET A 303 13.37 -3.72 8.30
C MET A 303 12.32 -4.70 7.74
N ALA A 304 12.53 -5.25 6.54
CA ALA A 304 11.63 -6.27 5.98
C ALA A 304 11.55 -7.48 6.92
N ALA A 305 10.34 -8.04 7.07
CA ALA A 305 10.11 -9.18 7.95
C ALA A 305 9.91 -10.47 7.14
N SER A 306 10.66 -11.51 7.50
CA SER A 306 10.59 -12.84 6.89
C SER A 306 10.28 -13.87 7.96
N VAL A 307 9.07 -14.46 7.91
CA VAL A 307 8.55 -15.38 8.93
C VAL A 307 8.22 -16.73 8.33
N LEU A 308 8.87 -17.78 8.80
CA LEU A 308 8.50 -19.17 8.51
C LEU A 308 7.62 -19.69 9.64
N VAL A 309 6.48 -20.29 9.33
CA VAL A 309 5.61 -21.00 10.29
C VAL A 309 5.54 -22.47 9.84
N THR A 310 6.01 -23.41 10.66
CA THR A 310 6.05 -24.81 10.29
C THR A 310 5.83 -25.75 11.49
N ASP A 311 5.21 -26.89 11.22
CA ASP A 311 5.12 -28.01 12.16
C ASP A 311 6.29 -29.00 12.04
N SER A 312 7.21 -28.79 11.08
CA SER A 312 8.37 -29.63 10.84
C SER A 312 9.68 -28.97 11.29
N PRO A 313 10.25 -29.40 12.44
CA PRO A 313 11.58 -28.95 12.84
C PRO A 313 12.67 -29.27 11.79
N ALA A 314 12.52 -30.41 11.08
CA ALA A 314 13.46 -30.81 10.04
C ALA A 314 13.44 -29.85 8.85
N LEU A 315 12.27 -29.37 8.44
CA LEU A 315 12.16 -28.33 7.41
C LEU A 315 12.81 -27.02 7.89
N ALA A 316 12.57 -26.62 9.14
CA ALA A 316 13.17 -25.42 9.71
C ALA A 316 14.71 -25.48 9.66
N ASP A 317 15.31 -26.64 10.03
CA ASP A 317 16.77 -26.86 9.98
C ASP A 317 17.28 -26.80 8.53
N ALA A 318 16.56 -27.40 7.59
CA ALA A 318 16.93 -27.40 6.16
C ALA A 318 16.82 -25.99 5.55
N VAL A 319 15.82 -25.21 5.92
CA VAL A 319 15.67 -23.81 5.48
C VAL A 319 16.81 -22.95 6.01
N ASP A 320 17.20 -23.08 7.29
CA ASP A 320 18.34 -22.35 7.85
C ASP A 320 19.64 -22.68 7.09
N ALA A 321 19.84 -23.95 6.70
CA ALA A 321 21.00 -24.37 5.91
C ALA A 321 20.99 -23.73 4.51
N GLU A 322 19.85 -23.71 3.82
CA GLU A 322 19.69 -23.05 2.53
C GLU A 322 19.88 -21.53 2.62
N LEU A 323 19.33 -20.88 3.65
CA LEU A 323 19.52 -19.45 3.88
C LEU A 323 20.99 -19.10 4.04
N ALA A 324 21.75 -19.87 4.82
CA ALA A 324 23.19 -19.64 5.02
C ALA A 324 23.99 -19.66 3.71
N VAL A 325 23.63 -20.56 2.79
CA VAL A 325 24.28 -20.66 1.47
C VAL A 325 23.85 -19.53 0.53
N ARG A 326 22.55 -19.22 0.49
CA ARG A 326 21.99 -18.27 -0.49
C ARG A 326 22.31 -16.82 -0.12
N VAL A 327 22.25 -16.45 1.16
CA VAL A 327 22.60 -15.11 1.64
C VAL A 327 24.02 -14.73 1.26
N ALA A 328 24.96 -15.67 1.33
CA ALA A 328 26.34 -15.42 0.94
C ALA A 328 26.53 -15.13 -0.57
N ARG A 329 25.57 -15.50 -1.41
CA ARG A 329 25.64 -15.38 -2.88
C ARG A 329 24.82 -14.21 -3.44
N THR A 330 23.87 -13.68 -2.67
CA THR A 330 23.02 -12.58 -3.15
C THR A 330 23.81 -11.27 -3.27
N LYS A 331 23.45 -10.45 -4.26
CA LYS A 331 24.05 -9.11 -4.48
C LYS A 331 23.93 -8.20 -3.25
N HIS A 332 22.83 -8.32 -2.50
CA HIS A 332 22.53 -7.47 -1.34
C HIS A 332 22.69 -8.21 -0.02
N SER A 333 23.73 -9.07 0.08
CA SER A 333 23.96 -9.97 1.22
C SER A 333 23.90 -9.29 2.59
N GLU A 334 24.48 -8.10 2.74
CA GLU A 334 24.46 -7.34 4.00
C GLU A 334 23.03 -6.91 4.39
N ARG A 335 22.27 -6.38 3.45
CA ARG A 335 20.88 -5.97 3.67
C ARG A 335 20.01 -7.17 4.04
N VAL A 336 20.11 -8.25 3.28
CA VAL A 336 19.39 -9.50 3.51
C VAL A 336 19.72 -10.09 4.88
N ALA A 337 21.02 -10.19 5.22
CA ALA A 337 21.45 -10.68 6.52
C ALA A 337 20.93 -9.82 7.68
N THR A 338 20.86 -8.50 7.50
CA THR A 338 20.30 -7.57 8.50
C THR A 338 18.80 -7.81 8.69
N ALA A 339 18.04 -7.98 7.61
CA ALA A 339 16.61 -8.22 7.67
C ALA A 339 16.26 -9.58 8.30
N LEU A 340 16.95 -10.66 7.88
CA LEU A 340 16.72 -12.00 8.42
C LEU A 340 17.18 -12.15 9.88
N GLY A 341 18.29 -11.50 10.26
CA GLY A 341 18.80 -11.53 11.65
C GLY A 341 18.10 -10.53 12.58
N GLY A 342 17.18 -9.72 12.07
CA GLY A 342 16.45 -8.74 12.84
C GLY A 342 15.33 -9.33 13.71
N PRO A 343 14.88 -8.60 14.74
CA PRO A 343 13.84 -9.09 15.67
C PRO A 343 12.45 -9.24 14.99
N GLN A 344 12.29 -8.74 13.78
CA GLN A 344 11.07 -8.85 12.97
C GLN A 344 10.97 -10.15 12.18
N SER A 345 12.07 -10.91 12.08
CA SER A 345 12.13 -12.16 11.31
C SER A 345 12.32 -13.36 12.24
N ALA A 346 11.64 -14.45 11.97
CA ALA A 346 11.73 -15.66 12.80
C ALA A 346 11.21 -16.92 12.11
N THR A 347 11.62 -18.07 12.61
CA THR A 347 10.94 -19.35 12.40
C THR A 347 10.04 -19.66 13.60
N VAL A 348 8.75 -19.82 13.36
CA VAL A 348 7.73 -20.18 14.38
C VAL A 348 7.40 -21.66 14.26
N LEU A 349 7.75 -22.44 15.29
CA LEU A 349 7.42 -23.85 15.36
C LEU A 349 6.03 -24.04 15.99
N VAL A 350 5.18 -24.79 15.30
CA VAL A 350 3.80 -25.09 15.71
C VAL A 350 3.59 -26.60 15.86
N GLY A 351 2.52 -27.01 16.56
CA GLY A 351 2.23 -28.43 16.79
C GLY A 351 1.60 -29.11 15.58
N ASP A 352 0.86 -28.35 14.78
CA ASP A 352 0.18 -28.80 13.56
C ASP A 352 -0.15 -27.62 12.65
N LEU A 353 -0.58 -27.91 11.41
CA LEU A 353 -0.99 -26.88 10.45
C LEU A 353 -2.22 -26.06 10.89
N ALA A 354 -3.10 -26.63 11.73
CA ALA A 354 -4.26 -25.89 12.24
C ALA A 354 -3.82 -24.80 13.23
N GLN A 355 -2.82 -25.08 14.07
CA GLN A 355 -2.17 -24.05 14.89
C GLN A 355 -1.40 -23.06 14.01
N GLY A 356 -0.70 -23.54 12.98
CA GLY A 356 -0.02 -22.70 11.99
C GLY A 356 -0.97 -21.72 11.32
N LEU A 357 -2.14 -22.17 10.89
CA LEU A 357 -3.17 -21.30 10.31
C LEU A 357 -3.62 -20.20 11.30
N ARG A 358 -3.83 -20.54 12.58
CA ARG A 358 -4.16 -19.53 13.60
C ARG A 358 -3.03 -18.50 13.78
N VAL A 359 -1.78 -18.96 13.69
CA VAL A 359 -0.60 -18.08 13.79
C VAL A 359 -0.54 -17.11 12.61
N VAL A 360 -0.66 -17.60 11.36
CA VAL A 360 -0.61 -16.72 10.18
C VAL A 360 -1.80 -15.78 10.09
N ASP A 361 -3.00 -16.20 10.51
CA ASP A 361 -4.16 -15.33 10.62
C ASP A 361 -3.99 -14.25 11.71
N ALA A 362 -3.34 -14.59 12.82
CA ALA A 362 -3.01 -13.62 13.87
C ALA A 362 -1.90 -12.67 13.42
N TYR A 363 -0.97 -13.13 12.60
CA TYR A 363 0.07 -12.31 12.00
C TYR A 363 -0.53 -11.36 10.97
N ALA A 364 -1.44 -11.84 10.13
CA ALA A 364 -2.08 -11.05 9.07
C ALA A 364 -1.04 -10.38 8.16
N ALA A 365 -0.20 -11.20 7.54
CA ALA A 365 0.92 -10.77 6.70
C ALA A 365 0.45 -9.98 5.47
N GLU A 366 1.33 -9.14 4.95
CA GLU A 366 1.22 -8.55 3.62
C GLU A 366 1.19 -9.65 2.55
N HIS A 367 2.21 -10.51 2.56
CA HIS A 367 2.33 -11.68 1.69
C HIS A 367 2.25 -12.95 2.54
N LEU A 368 1.33 -13.85 2.20
CA LEU A 368 1.23 -15.16 2.85
C LEU A 368 1.42 -16.25 1.80
N GLU A 369 2.46 -17.07 1.95
CA GLU A 369 2.60 -18.30 1.18
C GLU A 369 2.10 -19.50 1.93
N ILE A 370 1.49 -20.43 1.22
CA ILE A 370 1.05 -21.74 1.72
C ILE A 370 1.81 -22.81 0.95
N GLN A 371 2.84 -23.36 1.57
CA GLN A 371 3.73 -24.37 1.01
C GLN A 371 3.52 -25.73 1.73
N THR A 372 2.33 -26.29 1.55
CA THR A 372 1.90 -27.53 2.21
C THR A 372 1.38 -28.55 1.16
N ARG A 373 1.27 -29.81 1.53
CA ARG A 373 0.71 -30.89 0.69
C ARG A 373 -0.63 -30.48 0.05
N ASP A 374 -1.56 -29.97 0.84
CA ASP A 374 -2.89 -29.56 0.40
C ASP A 374 -3.02 -28.02 0.41
N ALA A 375 -2.05 -27.36 -0.21
CA ALA A 375 -1.87 -25.89 -0.14
C ALA A 375 -3.16 -25.12 -0.43
N ARG A 376 -3.95 -25.51 -1.47
CA ARG A 376 -5.19 -24.81 -1.82
C ARG A 376 -6.26 -24.95 -0.74
N GLU A 377 -6.37 -26.10 -0.09
CA GLU A 377 -7.34 -26.31 0.98
C GLU A 377 -7.04 -25.40 2.16
N TRP A 378 -5.77 -25.32 2.57
CA TRP A 378 -5.33 -24.40 3.64
C TRP A 378 -5.48 -22.94 3.25
N ALA A 379 -5.10 -22.57 2.04
CA ALA A 379 -5.22 -21.19 1.54
C ALA A 379 -6.66 -20.68 1.58
N MET A 380 -7.66 -21.51 1.21
CA MET A 380 -9.07 -21.12 1.25
C MET A 380 -9.65 -20.98 2.66
N ARG A 381 -8.91 -21.36 3.70
CA ARG A 381 -9.27 -21.20 5.12
C ARG A 381 -8.64 -19.96 5.76
N VAL A 382 -7.65 -19.34 5.08
CA VAL A 382 -7.01 -18.10 5.54
C VAL A 382 -8.05 -16.98 5.64
N ARG A 383 -7.99 -16.20 6.71
CA ARG A 383 -8.90 -15.09 6.98
C ARG A 383 -8.23 -13.73 6.88
N ASN A 384 -6.95 -13.65 7.17
CA ASN A 384 -6.22 -12.38 7.25
C ASN A 384 -4.88 -12.48 6.53
N ALA A 385 -4.82 -11.96 5.31
CA ALA A 385 -3.59 -11.75 4.55
C ALA A 385 -3.83 -10.65 3.49
N GLY A 386 -2.81 -9.94 3.09
CA GLY A 386 -2.89 -9.00 1.97
C GLY A 386 -3.05 -9.74 0.65
N ALA A 387 -2.21 -10.76 0.41
CA ALA A 387 -2.35 -11.72 -0.68
C ALA A 387 -1.93 -13.11 -0.21
N VAL A 388 -2.52 -14.16 -0.82
CA VAL A 388 -2.20 -15.57 -0.53
C VAL A 388 -1.64 -16.24 -1.77
N PHE A 389 -0.44 -16.82 -1.65
CA PHE A 389 0.29 -17.53 -2.70
C PHE A 389 0.24 -19.03 -2.42
N VAL A 390 -0.14 -19.84 -3.40
CA VAL A 390 -0.57 -21.21 -3.16
C VAL A 390 0.34 -22.22 -3.85
N GLY A 391 1.09 -22.96 -3.07
CA GLY A 391 1.95 -24.06 -3.53
C GLY A 391 3.28 -23.60 -4.10
N ALA A 392 4.08 -24.56 -4.52
CA ALA A 392 5.48 -24.40 -4.88
C ALA A 392 5.77 -23.50 -6.11
N TYR A 393 4.75 -23.23 -6.95
CA TYR A 393 4.91 -22.46 -8.20
C TYR A 393 4.26 -21.07 -8.16
N ALA A 394 3.95 -20.58 -6.99
CA ALA A 394 3.41 -19.24 -6.78
C ALA A 394 4.29 -18.45 -5.79
N PRO A 395 5.56 -18.15 -6.14
CA PRO A 395 6.42 -17.34 -5.29
C PRO A 395 5.88 -15.90 -5.18
N VAL A 396 6.22 -15.21 -4.09
CA VAL A 396 5.81 -13.80 -3.86
C VAL A 396 6.24 -12.91 -5.01
N SER A 397 7.44 -13.10 -5.55
CA SER A 397 7.95 -12.33 -6.70
C SER A 397 7.06 -12.44 -7.96
N LEU A 398 6.30 -13.53 -8.12
CA LEU A 398 5.28 -13.61 -9.17
C LEU A 398 4.15 -12.60 -8.92
N GLY A 399 3.73 -12.41 -7.66
CA GLY A 399 2.74 -11.43 -7.24
C GLY A 399 3.20 -9.99 -7.44
N ASP A 400 4.47 -9.74 -7.19
CA ASP A 400 5.09 -8.43 -7.38
C ASP A 400 5.10 -7.98 -8.85
N TYR A 401 5.10 -8.93 -9.78
CA TYR A 401 5.22 -8.62 -11.20
C TYR A 401 4.08 -9.19 -12.05
N CYS A 402 4.07 -10.49 -12.30
CA CYS A 402 3.33 -11.09 -13.41
C CYS A 402 2.11 -11.95 -13.02
N ALA A 403 1.69 -11.99 -11.76
CA ALA A 403 0.48 -12.72 -11.38
C ALA A 403 -0.80 -12.05 -11.91
N GLY A 404 -0.76 -10.74 -12.13
CA GLY A 404 -1.93 -9.92 -12.45
C GLY A 404 -2.67 -9.40 -11.23
N SER A 405 -2.32 -9.87 -10.01
CA SER A 405 -2.73 -9.27 -8.74
C SER A 405 -2.03 -7.93 -8.51
N ASN A 406 -2.32 -7.28 -7.39
CA ASN A 406 -1.68 -6.02 -7.02
C ASN A 406 -0.70 -6.24 -5.89
N HIS A 407 0.48 -5.61 -5.96
CA HIS A 407 1.49 -5.69 -4.92
C HIS A 407 1.41 -4.54 -3.89
N VAL A 408 0.53 -3.57 -4.07
CA VAL A 408 0.26 -2.55 -3.05
C VAL A 408 -0.71 -3.15 -2.04
N LEU A 409 -0.17 -3.73 -0.99
CA LEU A 409 -0.87 -4.57 -0.03
C LEU A 409 -0.83 -3.93 1.37
N PRO A 410 -1.76 -4.29 2.26
CA PRO A 410 -1.74 -3.83 3.64
C PRO A 410 -0.65 -4.54 4.44
N THR A 411 0.20 -3.76 5.10
CA THR A 411 1.30 -4.23 5.96
C THR A 411 0.96 -4.09 7.45
N ALA A 412 1.88 -4.46 8.32
CA ALA A 412 1.77 -4.26 9.77
C ALA A 412 0.51 -4.85 10.42
N GLY A 413 -0.01 -5.93 9.84
CA GLY A 413 -1.22 -6.60 10.31
C GLY A 413 -2.53 -5.89 9.91
N CYS A 414 -2.48 -4.86 9.07
CA CYS A 414 -3.68 -4.16 8.58
C CYS A 414 -4.54 -5.04 7.68
N ALA A 415 -4.03 -6.17 7.17
CA ALA A 415 -4.80 -7.16 6.43
C ALA A 415 -6.02 -7.74 7.20
N ARG A 416 -6.14 -7.47 8.52
CA ARG A 416 -7.32 -7.78 9.31
C ARG A 416 -8.55 -6.93 8.98
N HIS A 417 -8.35 -5.75 8.38
CA HIS A 417 -9.42 -4.76 8.12
C HIS A 417 -9.24 -4.00 6.81
N SER A 418 -8.14 -4.19 6.09
CA SER A 418 -7.85 -3.53 4.83
C SER A 418 -7.53 -4.55 3.75
N SER A 419 -7.93 -4.25 2.52
CA SER A 419 -7.57 -5.03 1.33
C SER A 419 -6.39 -4.40 0.60
N GLY A 420 -5.73 -5.17 -0.25
CA GLY A 420 -4.79 -4.64 -1.23
C GLY A 420 -5.46 -3.66 -2.20
N LEU A 421 -4.63 -2.85 -2.87
CA LEU A 421 -5.09 -1.90 -3.86
C LEU A 421 -5.81 -2.63 -5.00
N SER A 422 -7.00 -2.17 -5.32
CA SER A 422 -7.88 -2.77 -6.32
C SER A 422 -8.73 -1.70 -6.98
N VAL A 423 -9.54 -2.08 -7.97
CA VAL A 423 -10.50 -1.17 -8.60
C VAL A 423 -11.45 -0.53 -7.55
N GLN A 424 -11.78 -1.28 -6.49
CA GLN A 424 -12.66 -0.81 -5.42
C GLN A 424 -12.08 0.39 -4.67
N SER A 425 -10.76 0.49 -4.56
CA SER A 425 -10.07 1.61 -3.89
C SER A 425 -10.35 2.96 -4.56
N PHE A 426 -10.68 2.94 -5.84
CA PHE A 426 -10.93 4.12 -6.67
C PHE A 426 -12.41 4.41 -6.92
N LEU A 427 -13.32 3.58 -6.37
CA LEU A 427 -14.75 3.70 -6.53
C LEU A 427 -15.43 4.18 -5.24
N ARG A 428 -16.51 4.94 -5.41
CA ARG A 428 -17.40 5.38 -4.32
C ARG A 428 -18.82 4.93 -4.63
N GLY A 429 -19.48 4.31 -3.66
CA GLY A 429 -20.91 4.00 -3.71
C GLY A 429 -21.73 5.24 -3.35
N ILE A 430 -22.70 5.60 -4.19
CA ILE A 430 -23.67 6.67 -3.93
C ILE A 430 -25.07 6.06 -3.98
N HIS A 431 -25.82 6.23 -2.91
CA HIS A 431 -27.22 5.80 -2.89
C HIS A 431 -28.10 6.84 -3.56
N VAL A 432 -28.87 6.41 -4.55
CA VAL A 432 -29.97 7.15 -5.16
C VAL A 432 -31.26 6.57 -4.62
N VAL A 433 -32.03 7.39 -3.86
CA VAL A 433 -33.26 6.97 -3.20
C VAL A 433 -34.41 7.60 -3.95
N GLU A 434 -35.33 6.77 -4.46
CA GLU A 434 -36.51 7.20 -5.21
C GLU A 434 -37.75 6.57 -4.61
N TYR A 435 -38.77 7.41 -4.29
CA TYR A 435 -40.04 6.98 -3.74
C TYR A 435 -41.21 7.70 -4.43
N THR A 436 -42.24 6.95 -4.76
CA THR A 436 -43.53 7.55 -5.16
C THR A 436 -44.24 8.14 -3.96
N ALA A 437 -45.21 9.04 -4.20
CA ALA A 437 -46.04 9.63 -3.15
C ALA A 437 -46.74 8.56 -2.31
N ASP A 438 -47.25 7.51 -2.94
CA ASP A 438 -47.94 6.42 -2.24
C ASP A 438 -46.99 5.58 -1.38
N ALA A 439 -45.80 5.23 -1.90
CA ALA A 439 -44.81 4.51 -1.12
C ALA A 439 -44.30 5.33 0.08
N LEU A 440 -44.14 6.66 -0.09
CA LEU A 440 -43.82 7.56 1.03
C LEU A 440 -44.94 7.65 2.05
N ARG A 441 -46.21 7.76 1.60
CA ARG A 441 -47.36 7.84 2.48
C ARG A 441 -47.51 6.61 3.37
N ASP A 442 -47.22 5.44 2.82
CA ASP A 442 -47.29 4.17 3.55
C ASP A 442 -46.32 4.13 4.73
N VAL A 443 -45.09 4.68 4.57
CA VAL A 443 -44.02 4.64 5.59
C VAL A 443 -43.98 5.91 6.47
N ALA A 444 -44.72 6.97 6.11
CA ALA A 444 -44.65 8.29 6.74
C ALA A 444 -44.81 8.25 8.27
N HIS A 445 -45.78 7.47 8.77
CA HIS A 445 -46.06 7.37 10.20
C HIS A 445 -44.88 6.79 10.99
N HIS A 446 -44.10 5.89 10.42
CA HIS A 446 -42.88 5.37 11.05
C HIS A 446 -41.76 6.41 11.11
N VAL A 447 -41.59 7.20 10.04
CA VAL A 447 -40.59 8.29 10.03
C VAL A 447 -40.93 9.33 11.08
N VAL A 448 -42.19 9.74 11.17
CA VAL A 448 -42.68 10.72 12.19
C VAL A 448 -42.49 10.18 13.60
N ALA A 449 -42.83 8.91 13.83
CA ALA A 449 -42.64 8.28 15.16
C ALA A 449 -41.19 8.26 15.62
N LEU A 450 -40.26 7.89 14.71
CA LEU A 450 -38.84 7.90 15.02
C LEU A 450 -38.30 9.31 15.20
N ALA A 451 -38.67 10.24 14.33
CA ALA A 451 -38.26 11.64 14.44
C ALA A 451 -38.66 12.26 15.79
N ASN A 452 -39.88 11.97 16.26
CA ASN A 452 -40.34 12.42 17.58
C ASN A 452 -39.60 11.74 18.72
N ALA A 453 -39.30 10.45 18.61
CA ALA A 453 -38.54 9.71 19.63
C ALA A 453 -37.09 10.20 19.77
N GLU A 454 -36.52 10.72 18.69
CA GLU A 454 -35.16 11.29 18.64
C GLU A 454 -35.15 12.81 18.92
N ASP A 455 -36.29 13.41 19.26
CA ASP A 455 -36.43 14.85 19.46
C ASP A 455 -36.02 15.70 18.22
N LEU A 456 -36.34 15.17 17.03
CA LEU A 456 -36.10 15.79 15.73
C LEU A 456 -37.38 16.02 14.95
N PRO A 457 -38.36 16.83 15.48
CA PRO A 457 -39.70 16.96 14.90
C PRO A 457 -39.69 17.50 13.45
N ALA A 458 -38.68 18.30 13.09
CA ALA A 458 -38.54 18.80 11.73
C ALA A 458 -38.30 17.69 10.68
N HIS A 459 -37.75 16.54 11.08
CA HIS A 459 -37.63 15.37 10.20
C HIS A 459 -39.01 14.76 9.89
N GLY A 460 -39.87 14.71 10.89
CA GLY A 460 -41.27 14.30 10.71
C GLY A 460 -42.07 15.30 9.84
N GLU A 461 -41.90 16.58 10.11
CA GLU A 461 -42.53 17.67 9.33
C GLU A 461 -42.08 17.63 7.86
N ALA A 462 -40.83 17.34 7.59
CA ALA A 462 -40.34 17.18 6.22
C ALA A 462 -41.11 16.11 5.42
N VAL A 463 -41.65 15.07 6.09
CA VAL A 463 -42.50 14.05 5.45
C VAL A 463 -43.95 14.53 5.34
N THR A 464 -44.53 15.06 6.42
CA THR A 464 -45.95 15.46 6.44
C THR A 464 -46.24 16.62 5.49
N ALA A 465 -45.33 17.60 5.37
CA ALA A 465 -45.45 18.73 4.45
C ALA A 465 -45.63 18.33 2.97
N ARG A 466 -45.24 17.11 2.58
CA ARG A 466 -45.43 16.58 1.21
C ARG A 466 -46.88 16.18 0.94
N PHE A 467 -47.70 16.13 1.98
CA PHE A 467 -49.11 15.75 1.92
C PHE A 467 -50.03 16.87 2.39
N GLU A 468 -49.47 17.98 2.91
CA GLU A 468 -50.22 19.18 3.32
C GLU A 468 -50.38 20.10 2.11
N GLY A 469 -51.55 20.18 1.57
CA GLY A 469 -51.88 21.02 0.42
C GLY A 469 -52.16 20.17 -0.81
N GLY A 470 -53.32 19.52 -0.80
CA GLY A 470 -53.81 18.78 -1.94
C GLY A 470 -54.02 19.67 -3.15
N ALA A 471 -53.05 19.59 -4.08
CA ALA A 471 -53.31 19.94 -5.47
C ALA A 471 -52.40 19.06 -6.37
N ALA A 472 -53.12 18.23 -7.12
CA ALA A 472 -52.82 17.47 -8.31
C ALA A 472 -52.04 16.17 -8.16
#